data_63ccdf3eaeafd05afbb4e2236c2d5132
#
_entry.id   63ccdf3eaeafd05afbb4e2236c2d5132
#
_cell.length_a   1.000
_cell.length_b   1.000
_cell.length_c   1.000
_cell.angle_alpha   90.00
_cell.angle_beta   90.00
_cell.angle_gamma   90.00
#
_symmetry.space_group_name_H-M   'P 1'
#
loop_
_entity.id
_entity.type
_entity.pdbx_description
1 polymer ?
#
loop_
_entity_poly.entity_id
_entity_poly.type
_entity_poly.pdbx_seq_one_letter_code
_entity_poly.pdbx_strand_id
1 'polypeptide(L)'
;MARTGYKTLIMAALFCFTLGVNAEPIRLGAPLPWVKIDNGGEIELHGTQTSTQPWQSTALVGKSKQLLIHVAGRLSAKQQLSDVIQHIQRAGLTAEQVHTTTIVNIDDSLWGSGPFVEQSIIGSKKDQPQNSFVIDNSGIAAHRWQLLAHRAAIVVTDAQGNVQFFHQSPFSPLQVQQLITLLQN
;
A
#
# COMPACT_ATOMS: atom_id res chain seq x y z
N MET A 1 -44.74 60.05 -14.45
CA MET A 1 -43.60 59.68 -13.55
C MET A 1 -43.57 58.15 -13.46
N ALA A 2 -42.72 57.48 -14.22
CA ALA A 2 -42.55 56.04 -14.25
C ALA A 2 -41.23 55.69 -13.55
N ARG A 3 -41.27 54.92 -12.44
CA ARG A 3 -40.12 54.37 -11.72
C ARG A 3 -39.81 53.00 -12.28
N THR A 4 -38.70 52.89 -13.00
CA THR A 4 -38.14 51.65 -13.52
C THR A 4 -37.29 51.02 -12.41
N GLY A 5 -37.74 49.88 -11.87
CA GLY A 5 -36.99 49.11 -10.88
C GLY A 5 -36.07 48.10 -11.58
N TYR A 6 -34.74 48.25 -11.39
CA TYR A 6 -33.76 47.29 -11.85
C TYR A 6 -33.69 46.13 -10.87
N LYS A 7 -34.09 44.92 -11.31
CA LYS A 7 -33.86 43.68 -10.55
C LYS A 7 -32.44 43.20 -10.87
N THR A 8 -31.52 43.39 -9.93
CA THR A 8 -30.16 42.84 -9.98
C THR A 8 -30.22 41.33 -9.77
N LEU A 9 -29.93 40.55 -10.80
CA LEU A 9 -29.82 39.09 -10.73
C LEU A 9 -28.40 38.78 -10.25
N ILE A 10 -28.25 38.35 -8.98
CA ILE A 10 -26.98 37.83 -8.44
C ILE A 10 -26.87 36.37 -8.86
N MET A 11 -26.05 36.09 -9.83
CA MET A 11 -25.71 34.76 -10.28
C MET A 11 -24.60 34.22 -9.36
N ALA A 12 -24.98 33.38 -8.37
CA ALA A 12 -24.02 32.70 -7.52
C ALA A 12 -23.33 31.57 -8.32
N ALA A 13 -22.08 31.79 -8.70
CA ALA A 13 -21.26 30.76 -9.30
C ALA A 13 -20.87 29.73 -8.23
N LEU A 14 -21.49 28.55 -8.28
CA LEU A 14 -21.13 27.41 -7.45
C LEU A 14 -19.80 26.83 -7.96
N PHE A 15 -18.69 27.15 -7.30
CA PHE A 15 -17.38 26.56 -7.58
C PHE A 15 -17.35 25.15 -7.00
N CYS A 16 -17.67 24.13 -7.81
CA CYS A 16 -17.44 22.73 -7.46
C CYS A 16 -15.92 22.49 -7.43
N PHE A 17 -15.32 22.52 -6.23
CA PHE A 17 -13.98 21.98 -6.00
C PHE A 17 -14.06 20.46 -6.11
N THR A 18 -13.78 19.92 -7.27
CA THR A 18 -13.48 18.49 -7.41
C THR A 18 -12.13 18.26 -6.75
N LEU A 19 -12.12 17.67 -5.54
CA LEU A 19 -10.91 17.11 -4.94
C LEU A 19 -10.50 15.91 -5.81
N GLY A 20 -9.78 16.19 -6.89
CA GLY A 20 -9.15 15.14 -7.68
C GLY A 20 -8.14 14.42 -6.78
N VAL A 21 -8.25 13.12 -6.65
CA VAL A 21 -7.23 12.27 -6.03
C VAL A 21 -6.03 12.30 -6.97
N ASN A 22 -5.12 13.27 -6.74
CA ASN A 22 -3.91 13.38 -7.55
C ASN A 22 -3.00 12.19 -7.25
N ALA A 23 -2.61 11.45 -8.30
CA ALA A 23 -1.58 10.43 -8.22
C ALA A 23 -0.24 11.10 -7.84
N GLU A 24 0.47 10.52 -6.88
CA GLU A 24 1.73 11.05 -6.36
C GLU A 24 2.74 9.90 -6.28
N PRO A 25 3.83 9.94 -7.09
CA PRO A 25 4.82 8.87 -7.10
C PRO A 25 5.61 8.84 -5.80
N ILE A 26 6.03 7.63 -5.41
CA ILE A 26 6.92 7.42 -4.28
C ILE A 26 8.30 8.02 -4.59
N ARG A 27 8.87 8.80 -3.64
CA ARG A 27 10.19 9.45 -3.77
C ARG A 27 11.05 9.18 -2.55
N LEU A 28 12.31 8.85 -2.76
CA LEU A 28 13.29 8.70 -1.68
C LEU A 28 13.45 10.01 -0.89
N GLY A 29 13.53 9.88 0.43
CA GLY A 29 13.68 11.00 1.36
C GLY A 29 12.41 11.82 1.62
N ALA A 30 11.32 11.55 0.89
CA ALA A 30 10.03 12.21 1.10
C ALA A 30 9.07 11.31 1.91
N PRO A 31 8.05 11.87 2.56
CA PRO A 31 6.98 11.08 3.16
C PRO A 31 6.30 10.16 2.12
N LEU A 32 5.96 8.95 2.53
CA LEU A 32 5.15 8.06 1.69
C LEU A 32 3.82 8.74 1.37
N PRO A 33 3.41 8.88 0.10
CA PRO A 33 2.18 9.55 -0.24
C PRO A 33 0.96 8.88 0.41
N TRP A 34 0.07 9.70 0.94
CA TRP A 34 -1.09 9.21 1.67
C TRP A 34 -2.03 8.41 0.76
N VAL A 35 -2.48 7.26 1.27
CA VAL A 35 -3.51 6.44 0.66
C VAL A 35 -4.42 5.85 1.73
N LYS A 36 -5.71 5.70 1.40
CA LYS A 36 -6.71 5.00 2.21
C LYS A 36 -7.32 3.88 1.37
N ILE A 37 -7.37 2.67 1.94
CA ILE A 37 -7.98 1.48 1.35
C ILE A 37 -9.24 1.16 2.15
N ASP A 38 -10.40 1.47 1.59
CA ASP A 38 -11.71 1.21 2.19
C ASP A 38 -12.39 -0.03 1.61
N ASN A 39 -12.07 -0.38 0.36
CA ASN A 39 -12.60 -1.57 -0.30
C ASN A 39 -11.62 -2.74 -0.11
N GLY A 40 -11.84 -3.53 0.94
CA GLY A 40 -10.94 -4.53 1.49
C GLY A 40 -10.40 -4.07 2.85
N GLY A 41 -9.15 -3.65 2.91
CA GLY A 41 -8.49 -3.15 4.12
C GLY A 41 -7.62 -4.18 4.83
N GLU A 42 -7.20 -3.87 6.06
CA GLU A 42 -6.34 -4.73 6.87
C GLU A 42 -7.13 -5.91 7.45
N ILE A 43 -6.54 -7.11 7.37
CA ILE A 43 -7.10 -8.34 7.93
C ILE A 43 -6.85 -8.39 9.44
N GLU A 44 -7.92 -8.54 10.21
CA GLU A 44 -7.88 -8.79 11.64
C GLU A 44 -8.25 -10.25 11.96
N LEU A 45 -7.62 -10.79 13.00
CA LEU A 45 -7.91 -12.13 13.52
C LEU A 45 -8.71 -12.03 14.82
N HIS A 46 -9.87 -12.70 14.86
CA HIS A 46 -10.73 -12.83 16.05
C HIS A 46 -10.92 -14.31 16.35
N GLY A 47 -9.95 -14.91 17.02
CA GLY A 47 -9.87 -16.37 17.21
C GLY A 47 -9.69 -17.08 15.86
N THR A 48 -10.68 -17.86 15.43
CA THR A 48 -10.69 -18.56 14.14
C THR A 48 -11.30 -17.73 13.00
N GLN A 49 -12.00 -16.64 13.32
CA GLN A 49 -12.67 -15.77 12.35
C GLN A 49 -11.72 -14.65 11.90
N THR A 50 -12.00 -14.12 10.71
CA THR A 50 -11.30 -12.96 10.15
C THR A 50 -12.30 -11.91 9.76
N SER A 51 -11.92 -10.64 9.95
CA SER A 51 -12.61 -9.46 9.41
C SER A 51 -11.61 -8.55 8.70
N THR A 52 -12.10 -7.56 7.99
CA THR A 52 -11.28 -6.48 7.44
C THR A 52 -11.72 -5.14 7.98
N GLN A 53 -10.76 -4.23 8.18
CA GLN A 53 -11.02 -2.84 8.54
C GLN A 53 -10.30 -1.90 7.56
N PRO A 54 -10.83 -0.68 7.34
CA PRO A 54 -10.16 0.29 6.48
C PRO A 54 -8.71 0.52 6.92
N TRP A 55 -7.80 0.54 5.96
CA TRP A 55 -6.38 0.78 6.21
C TRP A 55 -5.92 2.11 5.61
N GLN A 56 -4.95 2.77 6.25
CA GLN A 56 -4.34 4.01 5.77
C GLN A 56 -2.83 3.95 5.89
N SER A 57 -2.11 4.57 4.96
CA SER A 57 -0.63 4.61 4.99
C SER A 57 -0.06 5.32 6.22
N THR A 58 -0.85 6.13 6.91
CA THR A 58 -0.48 6.72 8.21
C THR A 58 -0.26 5.67 9.32
N ALA A 59 -0.80 4.46 9.18
CA ALA A 59 -0.53 3.35 10.09
C ALA A 59 0.95 2.91 10.12
N LEU A 60 1.72 3.32 9.11
CA LEU A 60 3.16 3.06 9.03
C LEU A 60 4.00 4.06 9.85
N VAL A 61 3.42 5.19 10.29
CA VAL A 61 4.12 6.22 11.05
C VAL A 61 4.15 5.88 12.55
N GLY A 62 5.23 6.25 13.23
CA GLY A 62 5.37 6.13 14.70
C GLY A 62 5.82 4.75 15.19
N LYS A 63 6.03 3.79 14.31
CA LYS A 63 6.65 2.49 14.63
C LYS A 63 8.14 2.54 14.24
N SER A 64 8.89 1.53 14.66
CA SER A 64 10.24 1.29 14.17
C SER A 64 10.27 1.24 12.63
N LYS A 65 11.33 0.82 12.03
CA LYS A 65 11.43 0.70 10.58
C LYS A 65 10.28 -0.14 9.99
N GLN A 66 9.64 0.36 8.93
CA GLN A 66 8.52 -0.29 8.27
C GLN A 66 8.95 -0.87 6.91
N LEU A 67 8.68 -2.13 6.70
CA LEU A 67 8.81 -2.81 5.40
C LEU A 67 7.42 -2.94 4.79
N LEU A 68 7.16 -2.15 3.74
CA LEU A 68 5.93 -2.24 2.97
C LEU A 68 6.19 -3.03 1.69
N ILE A 69 5.43 -4.07 1.48
CA ILE A 69 5.42 -4.89 0.27
C ILE A 69 4.08 -4.69 -0.43
N HIS A 70 4.10 -4.14 -1.63
CA HIS A 70 2.94 -4.11 -2.52
C HIS A 70 3.10 -5.17 -3.59
N VAL A 71 2.08 -5.99 -3.80
CA VAL A 71 2.13 -7.08 -4.79
C VAL A 71 0.83 -7.15 -5.58
N ALA A 72 0.92 -7.26 -6.90
CA ALA A 72 -0.21 -7.58 -7.76
C ALA A 72 -0.79 -8.96 -7.37
N GLY A 73 -2.11 -9.12 -7.42
CA GLY A 73 -2.82 -10.37 -7.11
C GLY A 73 -2.55 -11.52 -8.08
N ARG A 74 -1.31 -11.69 -8.51
CA ARG A 74 -0.84 -12.65 -9.53
C ARG A 74 0.30 -13.50 -9.02
N LEU A 75 0.29 -14.78 -9.38
CA LEU A 75 1.38 -15.70 -9.04
C LEU A 75 2.75 -15.20 -9.55
N SER A 76 2.79 -14.61 -10.76
CA SER A 76 4.02 -14.05 -11.34
C SER A 76 4.63 -12.93 -10.49
N ALA A 77 3.80 -12.03 -9.94
CA ALA A 77 4.27 -10.97 -9.05
C ALA A 77 4.80 -11.54 -7.73
N LYS A 78 4.13 -12.57 -7.18
CA LYS A 78 4.60 -13.29 -5.98
C LYS A 78 5.95 -13.99 -6.24
N GLN A 79 6.13 -14.61 -7.40
CA GLN A 79 7.39 -15.25 -7.79
C GLN A 79 8.54 -14.24 -7.91
N GLN A 80 8.28 -13.02 -8.40
CA GLN A 80 9.27 -11.95 -8.48
C GLN A 80 9.81 -11.50 -7.11
N LEU A 81 9.05 -11.76 -6.03
CA LEU A 81 9.45 -11.45 -4.65
C LEU A 81 10.15 -12.62 -3.96
N SER A 82 10.06 -13.84 -4.47
CA SER A 82 10.48 -15.05 -3.75
C SER A 82 11.91 -14.98 -3.20
N ASP A 83 12.86 -14.57 -4.04
CA ASP A 83 14.27 -14.46 -3.66
C ASP A 83 14.51 -13.37 -2.63
N VAL A 84 13.83 -12.21 -2.78
CA VAL A 84 13.93 -11.09 -1.84
C VAL A 84 13.37 -11.50 -0.47
N ILE A 85 12.21 -12.14 -0.43
CA ILE A 85 11.59 -12.63 0.81
C ILE A 85 12.50 -13.65 1.51
N GLN A 86 13.12 -14.58 0.76
CA GLN A 86 14.08 -15.51 1.34
C GLN A 86 15.29 -14.81 1.97
N HIS A 87 15.81 -13.76 1.35
CA HIS A 87 16.91 -12.97 1.92
C HIS A 87 16.47 -12.24 3.19
N ILE A 88 15.28 -11.62 3.19
CA ILE A 88 14.70 -10.98 4.39
C ILE A 88 14.55 -12.00 5.53
N GLN A 89 14.02 -13.18 5.25
CA GLN A 89 13.87 -14.26 6.25
C GLN A 89 15.21 -14.72 6.82
N ARG A 90 16.23 -14.89 5.95
CA ARG A 90 17.59 -15.28 6.38
C ARG A 90 18.29 -14.20 7.20
N ALA A 91 17.91 -12.94 7.04
CA ALA A 91 18.45 -11.85 7.83
C ALA A 91 18.04 -11.90 9.31
N GLY A 92 17.05 -12.73 9.68
CA GLY A 92 16.67 -12.99 11.07
C GLY A 92 16.09 -11.78 11.79
N LEU A 93 15.46 -10.83 11.06
CA LEU A 93 14.90 -9.61 11.62
C LEU A 93 13.70 -9.93 12.51
N THR A 94 13.65 -9.33 13.69
CA THR A 94 12.51 -9.46 14.61
C THR A 94 11.40 -8.45 14.27
N ALA A 95 10.18 -8.74 14.71
CA ALA A 95 9.04 -7.83 14.51
C ALA A 95 9.20 -6.49 15.26
N GLU A 96 10.03 -6.44 16.30
CA GLU A 96 10.38 -5.21 17.01
C GLU A 96 11.34 -4.35 16.19
N GLN A 97 12.22 -4.97 15.41
CA GLN A 97 13.17 -4.26 14.53
C GLN A 97 12.48 -3.74 13.28
N VAL A 98 11.66 -4.57 12.65
CA VAL A 98 10.98 -4.25 11.39
C VAL A 98 9.56 -4.77 11.40
N HIS A 99 8.59 -3.88 11.31
CA HIS A 99 7.20 -4.29 11.07
C HIS A 99 6.96 -4.44 9.57
N THR A 100 6.35 -5.56 9.17
CA THR A 100 6.04 -5.83 7.76
C THR A 100 4.56 -5.63 7.48
N THR A 101 4.24 -4.80 6.47
CA THR A 101 2.90 -4.64 5.92
C THR A 101 2.90 -5.12 4.47
N THR A 102 2.03 -6.06 4.14
CA THR A 102 1.84 -6.54 2.76
C THR A 102 0.49 -6.08 2.23
N ILE A 103 0.49 -5.27 1.16
CA ILE A 103 -0.71 -4.88 0.42
C ILE A 103 -0.81 -5.75 -0.83
N VAL A 104 -1.93 -6.47 -0.98
CA VAL A 104 -2.21 -7.26 -2.17
C VAL A 104 -3.28 -6.60 -3.00
N ASN A 105 -2.91 -6.18 -4.20
CA ASN A 105 -3.80 -5.56 -5.17
C ASN A 105 -4.62 -6.63 -5.91
N ILE A 106 -5.88 -6.82 -5.50
CA ILE A 106 -6.80 -7.79 -6.10
C ILE A 106 -7.28 -7.34 -7.49
N ASP A 107 -7.39 -6.01 -7.71
CA ASP A 107 -7.78 -5.46 -9.03
C ASP A 107 -6.82 -5.90 -10.14
N ASP A 108 -5.53 -6.09 -9.81
CA ASP A 108 -4.52 -6.66 -10.70
C ASP A 108 -4.40 -8.19 -10.59
N SER A 109 -5.48 -8.88 -10.27
CA SER A 109 -5.52 -10.35 -10.30
C SER A 109 -5.98 -10.88 -11.67
N LEU A 110 -5.83 -12.18 -11.90
CA LEU A 110 -6.45 -12.82 -13.06
C LEU A 110 -7.97 -12.87 -12.85
N TRP A 111 -8.71 -12.66 -13.92
CA TRP A 111 -10.16 -12.72 -13.88
C TRP A 111 -10.67 -14.00 -13.20
N GLY A 112 -11.54 -13.86 -12.21
CA GLY A 112 -12.09 -14.96 -11.42
C GLY A 112 -11.18 -15.53 -10.33
N SER A 113 -9.91 -15.10 -10.22
CA SER A 113 -8.98 -15.64 -9.20
C SER A 113 -9.03 -14.89 -7.86
N GLY A 114 -9.70 -13.73 -7.78
CA GLY A 114 -9.76 -12.89 -6.58
C GLY A 114 -10.04 -13.66 -5.28
N PRO A 115 -11.11 -14.48 -5.18
CA PRO A 115 -11.41 -15.24 -3.96
C PRO A 115 -10.30 -16.19 -3.53
N PHE A 116 -9.56 -16.81 -4.46
CA PHE A 116 -8.43 -17.69 -4.13
C PHE A 116 -7.23 -16.88 -3.61
N VAL A 117 -6.98 -15.70 -4.19
CA VAL A 117 -5.95 -14.78 -3.71
C VAL A 117 -6.28 -14.34 -2.30
N GLU A 118 -7.51 -13.91 -2.03
CA GLU A 118 -7.98 -13.50 -0.71
C GLU A 118 -7.79 -14.61 0.34
N GLN A 119 -8.20 -15.85 0.05
CA GLN A 119 -7.98 -16.99 0.96
C GLN A 119 -6.49 -17.23 1.23
N SER A 120 -5.61 -17.06 0.23
CA SER A 120 -4.17 -17.16 0.41
C SER A 120 -3.63 -16.07 1.34
N ILE A 121 -4.15 -14.84 1.27
CA ILE A 121 -3.74 -13.74 2.14
C ILE A 121 -4.20 -14.00 3.58
N ILE A 122 -5.43 -14.47 3.77
CA ILE A 122 -5.96 -14.87 5.08
C ILE A 122 -5.09 -15.97 5.70
N GLY A 123 -4.68 -16.97 4.92
CA GLY A 123 -3.73 -18.00 5.35
C GLY A 123 -2.41 -17.38 5.81
N SER A 124 -1.83 -16.48 5.03
CA SER A 124 -0.58 -15.78 5.39
C SER A 124 -0.72 -14.97 6.68
N LYS A 125 -1.88 -14.32 6.92
CA LYS A 125 -2.13 -13.61 8.19
C LYS A 125 -2.20 -14.55 9.38
N LYS A 126 -2.79 -15.75 9.22
CA LYS A 126 -2.83 -16.77 10.29
C LYS A 126 -1.44 -17.32 10.62
N ASP A 127 -0.61 -17.52 9.60
CA ASP A 127 0.76 -18.02 9.75
C ASP A 127 1.71 -16.95 10.34
N GLN A 128 1.43 -15.66 10.10
CA GLN A 128 2.26 -14.54 10.52
C GLN A 128 1.40 -13.45 11.17
N PRO A 129 0.77 -13.68 12.33
CA PRO A 129 -0.19 -12.78 12.94
C PRO A 129 0.40 -11.41 13.33
N GLN A 130 1.71 -11.34 13.57
CA GLN A 130 2.44 -10.10 13.89
C GLN A 130 2.58 -9.14 12.70
N ASN A 131 2.43 -9.62 11.47
CA ASN A 131 2.52 -8.82 10.26
C ASN A 131 1.13 -8.28 9.87
N SER A 132 1.11 -7.10 9.23
CA SER A 132 -0.09 -6.52 8.63
C SER A 132 -0.29 -7.06 7.21
N PHE A 133 -1.52 -7.50 6.92
CA PHE A 133 -1.93 -7.91 5.57
C PHE A 133 -3.15 -7.11 5.16
N VAL A 134 -3.05 -6.43 4.02
CA VAL A 134 -4.06 -5.51 3.51
C VAL A 134 -4.54 -6.00 2.15
N ILE A 135 -5.84 -6.13 1.99
CA ILE A 135 -6.51 -6.43 0.73
C ILE A 135 -6.90 -5.10 0.07
N ASP A 136 -6.44 -4.85 -1.14
CA ASP A 136 -6.82 -3.70 -1.95
C ASP A 136 -7.63 -4.18 -3.15
N ASN A 137 -8.96 -4.20 -3.01
CA ASN A 137 -9.86 -4.69 -4.05
C ASN A 137 -9.99 -3.73 -5.24
N SER A 138 -9.61 -2.48 -5.07
CA SER A 138 -9.74 -1.42 -6.09
C SER A 138 -8.42 -0.96 -6.68
N GLY A 139 -7.27 -1.50 -6.21
CA GLY A 139 -5.95 -1.12 -6.67
C GLY A 139 -5.58 0.33 -6.35
N ILE A 140 -6.25 0.95 -5.36
CA ILE A 140 -6.09 2.37 -5.07
C ILE A 140 -4.66 2.73 -4.68
N ALA A 141 -3.94 1.84 -3.96
CA ALA A 141 -2.54 2.06 -3.60
C ALA A 141 -1.64 2.10 -4.85
N ALA A 142 -1.83 1.16 -5.78
CA ALA A 142 -1.07 1.14 -7.04
C ALA A 142 -1.33 2.39 -7.88
N HIS A 143 -2.59 2.81 -8.01
CA HIS A 143 -2.96 4.03 -8.73
C HIS A 143 -2.38 5.28 -8.08
N ARG A 144 -2.53 5.42 -6.75
CA ARG A 144 -2.05 6.59 -6.01
C ARG A 144 -0.54 6.75 -6.10
N TRP A 145 0.19 5.65 -5.96
CA TRP A 145 1.65 5.62 -5.96
C TRP A 145 2.27 5.44 -7.34
N GLN A 146 1.47 5.37 -8.40
CA GLN A 146 1.90 5.17 -9.80
C GLN A 146 2.77 3.90 -9.97
N LEU A 147 2.36 2.81 -9.32
CA LEU A 147 3.07 1.55 -9.45
C LEU A 147 2.77 0.88 -10.80
N LEU A 148 3.76 0.16 -11.30
CA LEU A 148 3.64 -0.59 -12.55
C LEU A 148 2.71 -1.79 -12.36
N ALA A 149 1.81 -2.00 -13.33
CA ALA A 149 0.94 -3.17 -13.36
C ALA A 149 1.73 -4.49 -13.38
N HIS A 150 1.17 -5.52 -12.79
CA HIS A 150 1.73 -6.88 -12.73
C HIS A 150 3.09 -6.99 -12.02
N ARG A 151 3.46 -5.98 -11.24
CA ARG A 151 4.74 -5.90 -10.52
C ARG A 151 4.54 -6.01 -9.03
N ALA A 152 5.64 -6.34 -8.36
CA ALA A 152 5.78 -6.15 -6.94
C ALA A 152 6.62 -4.89 -6.67
N ALA A 153 6.36 -4.22 -5.55
CA ALA A 153 7.13 -3.09 -5.08
C ALA A 153 7.51 -3.30 -3.61
N ILE A 154 8.70 -2.84 -3.24
CA ILE A 154 9.17 -2.80 -1.86
C ILE A 154 9.46 -1.35 -1.51
N VAL A 155 8.93 -0.92 -0.37
CA VAL A 155 9.19 0.38 0.25
C VAL A 155 9.69 0.14 1.67
N VAL A 156 10.72 0.86 2.08
CA VAL A 156 11.11 0.94 3.50
C VAL A 156 10.93 2.38 3.94
N THR A 157 10.26 2.59 5.07
CA THR A 157 10.13 3.91 5.68
C THR A 157 10.77 3.94 7.06
N ASP A 158 11.21 5.14 7.47
CA ASP A 158 11.61 5.41 8.85
C ASP A 158 10.38 5.63 9.76
N ALA A 159 10.64 5.88 11.05
CA ALA A 159 9.60 6.13 12.05
C ALA A 159 8.75 7.38 11.76
N GLN A 160 9.24 8.32 10.96
CA GLN A 160 8.54 9.52 10.52
C GLN A 160 7.71 9.28 9.25
N GLY A 161 7.82 8.08 8.64
CA GLY A 161 7.14 7.73 7.41
C GLY A 161 7.86 8.18 6.13
N ASN A 162 9.12 8.64 6.23
CA ASN A 162 9.90 9.01 5.04
C ASN A 162 10.49 7.77 4.38
N VAL A 163 10.44 7.75 3.06
CA VAL A 163 10.90 6.64 2.24
C VAL A 163 12.43 6.57 2.22
N GLN A 164 12.97 5.46 2.75
CA GLN A 164 14.41 5.17 2.78
C GLN A 164 14.84 4.24 1.63
N PHE A 165 13.90 3.43 1.13
CA PHE A 165 14.11 2.55 -0.01
C PHE A 165 12.81 2.43 -0.81
N PHE A 166 12.92 2.43 -2.14
CA PHE A 166 11.82 2.10 -3.04
C PHE A 166 12.36 1.42 -4.29
N HIS A 167 11.82 0.27 -4.61
CA HIS A 167 12.07 -0.39 -5.89
C HIS A 167 10.88 -1.26 -6.30
N GLN A 168 10.68 -1.38 -7.62
CA GLN A 168 9.70 -2.29 -8.21
C GLN A 168 10.42 -3.45 -8.92
N SER A 169 9.86 -4.66 -8.84
CA SER A 169 10.46 -5.85 -9.47
C SER A 169 10.72 -5.65 -10.98
N PRO A 170 11.74 -6.29 -11.57
CA PRO A 170 12.64 -7.27 -10.94
C PRO A 170 13.69 -6.61 -10.04
N PHE A 171 14.16 -7.36 -9.02
CA PHE A 171 15.19 -6.90 -8.09
C PHE A 171 16.56 -7.46 -8.50
N SER A 172 17.55 -6.59 -8.65
CA SER A 172 18.94 -7.02 -8.83
C SER A 172 19.58 -7.46 -7.50
N PRO A 173 20.64 -8.30 -7.51
CA PRO A 173 21.34 -8.68 -6.29
C PRO A 173 21.82 -7.48 -5.45
N LEU A 174 22.27 -6.41 -6.11
CA LEU A 174 22.70 -5.18 -5.43
C LEU A 174 21.55 -4.52 -4.67
N GLN A 175 20.36 -4.45 -5.27
CA GLN A 175 19.18 -3.88 -4.62
C GLN A 175 18.69 -4.72 -3.44
N VAL A 176 18.77 -6.05 -3.56
CA VAL A 176 18.48 -6.96 -2.44
C VAL A 176 19.47 -6.74 -1.30
N GLN A 177 20.74 -6.62 -1.59
CA GLN A 177 21.79 -6.36 -0.59
C GLN A 177 21.59 -5.00 0.10
N GLN A 178 21.28 -3.94 -0.67
CA GLN A 178 20.97 -2.61 -0.13
C GLN A 178 19.77 -2.65 0.81
N LEU A 179 18.69 -3.34 0.40
CA LEU A 179 17.50 -3.53 1.21
C LEU A 179 17.84 -4.21 2.56
N ILE A 180 18.56 -5.33 2.53
CA ILE A 180 18.91 -6.09 3.74
C ILE A 180 19.78 -5.25 4.66
N THR A 181 20.83 -4.59 4.12
CA THR A 181 21.68 -3.69 4.91
C THR A 181 20.88 -2.58 5.59
N LEU A 182 19.92 -1.98 4.86
CA LEU A 182 19.06 -0.95 5.43
C LEU A 182 18.15 -1.51 6.53
N LEU A 183 17.62 -2.70 6.38
CA LEU A 183 16.73 -3.31 7.37
C LEU A 183 17.46 -3.73 8.66
N GLN A 184 18.76 -4.04 8.58
CA GLN A 184 19.60 -4.45 9.72
C GLN A 184 20.18 -3.29 10.54
N ASN A 185 20.30 -2.09 9.95
CA ASN A 185 20.85 -0.89 10.59
C ASN A 185 19.76 -0.07 11.28
#